data_b38c01eeb78ca3bbdc002b841ed23c8c
#
_entry.id   b38c01eeb78ca3bbdc002b841ed23c8c
#
_cell.length_a   1.000
_cell.length_b   1.000
_cell.length_c   1.000
_cell.angle_alpha   90.00
_cell.angle_beta   90.00
_cell.angle_gamma   90.00
#
_symmetry.space_group_name_H-M   'P 1'
#
loop_
_entity.id
_entity.type
_entity.pdbx_description
1 polymer ?
#
loop_
_entity_poly.entity_id
_entity_poly.type
_entity_poly.pdbx_seq_one_letter_code
_entity_poly.pdbx_strand_id
1 'polypeptide(L)'
;VMCGGKQYKNATTPAISFWCDYHRSAFLQSFGISYYRKRDIYKQRSMWLSGAFFFIRKQEFEQIGLFDENIFMYGEEYDIHIRLQKMFPNKIIKYLPDLKYIHLIEDRQLTVAALQKTLKSLLYLCSKHNISIRRFLFIQRTTNFLRFCMTSIVRILGRPYNYSNYKLNRQVLRTLK
;
A
#
# COMPACT_ATOMS: atom_id res chain seq x y z
N VAL A 1 18.86 -1.13 -6.75
CA VAL A 1 18.11 -1.56 -7.94
C VAL A 1 16.89 -0.67 -8.20
N MET A 2 16.25 -0.19 -7.16
CA MET A 2 15.09 0.71 -7.23
C MET A 2 15.20 1.77 -6.14
N CYS A 3 14.74 2.99 -6.40
CA CYS A 3 14.59 4.01 -5.36
C CYS A 3 13.35 4.86 -5.63
N GLY A 4 12.80 5.46 -4.56
CA GLY A 4 11.68 6.40 -4.64
C GLY A 4 11.80 7.50 -3.60
N GLY A 5 11.08 8.60 -3.83
CA GLY A 5 11.19 9.82 -3.04
C GLY A 5 10.04 10.01 -2.04
N LYS A 6 10.13 11.11 -1.31
CA LYS A 6 9.12 11.57 -0.36
C LYS A 6 8.01 12.33 -1.07
N GLN A 7 6.80 11.81 -0.97
CA GLN A 7 5.61 12.37 -1.61
C GLN A 7 4.94 13.44 -0.76
N TYR A 8 4.49 14.48 -1.44
CA TYR A 8 3.66 15.55 -0.89
C TYR A 8 2.38 15.73 -1.72
N LYS A 9 1.32 16.21 -1.11
CA LYS A 9 0.08 16.65 -1.78
C LYS A 9 0.21 18.07 -2.32
N ASN A 10 0.95 18.91 -1.58
CA ASN A 10 1.29 20.28 -1.90
C ASN A 10 2.64 20.60 -1.23
N ALA A 11 3.11 21.83 -1.29
CA ALA A 11 4.45 22.22 -0.77
C ALA A 11 4.68 21.87 0.71
N THR A 12 3.63 21.75 1.52
CA THR A 12 3.75 21.60 2.99
C THR A 12 3.16 20.29 3.53
N THR A 13 2.24 19.65 2.81
CA THR A 13 1.48 18.49 3.32
C THR A 13 2.07 17.18 2.82
N PRO A 14 2.72 16.36 3.68
CA PRO A 14 3.22 15.05 3.30
C PRO A 14 2.09 14.11 2.86
N ALA A 15 2.39 13.27 1.87
CA ALA A 15 1.52 12.21 1.40
C ALA A 15 2.14 10.82 1.65
N ILE A 16 1.51 9.78 1.12
CA ILE A 16 1.94 8.41 1.34
C ILE A 16 3.06 8.06 0.36
N SER A 17 4.30 7.95 0.85
CA SER A 17 5.49 7.62 0.05
C SER A 17 5.77 6.12 -0.05
N PHE A 18 5.29 5.34 0.92
CA PHE A 18 5.44 3.89 0.95
C PHE A 18 4.32 3.22 1.77
N TRP A 19 4.10 1.95 1.49
CA TRP A 19 3.07 1.12 2.11
C TRP A 19 3.71 -0.09 2.78
N CYS A 20 3.01 -0.75 3.70
CA CYS A 20 3.43 -2.04 4.22
C CYS A 20 2.75 -3.19 3.47
N ASP A 21 3.41 -4.35 3.49
CA ASP A 21 2.90 -5.57 2.86
C ASP A 21 1.49 -5.91 3.33
N TYR A 22 0.58 -6.11 2.38
CA TYR A 22 -0.83 -6.37 2.66
C TYR A 22 -1.12 -7.69 3.37
N HIS A 23 -0.18 -8.64 3.33
CA HIS A 23 -0.36 -10.00 3.86
C HIS A 23 0.42 -10.28 5.15
N ARG A 24 1.13 -9.29 5.71
CA ARG A 24 2.01 -9.54 6.86
C ARG A 24 1.35 -9.29 8.21
N SER A 25 0.86 -8.10 8.46
CA SER A 25 0.39 -7.73 9.79
C SER A 25 -0.71 -6.67 9.75
N ALA A 26 -1.85 -6.99 10.35
CA ALA A 26 -2.94 -6.04 10.55
C ALA A 26 -2.52 -4.87 11.48
N PHE A 27 -1.74 -5.16 12.51
CA PHE A 27 -1.23 -4.15 13.43
C PHE A 27 -0.29 -3.17 12.72
N LEU A 28 0.66 -3.66 11.93
CA LEU A 28 1.57 -2.82 11.17
C LEU A 28 0.81 -1.92 10.19
N GLN A 29 -0.19 -2.46 9.49
CA GLN A 29 -1.02 -1.70 8.56
C GLN A 29 -1.90 -0.64 9.24
N SER A 30 -2.36 -0.89 10.47
CA SER A 30 -3.27 0.00 11.19
C SER A 30 -2.53 1.09 11.97
N PHE A 31 -1.45 0.73 12.66
CA PHE A 31 -0.75 1.61 13.62
C PHE A 31 0.70 1.87 13.23
N GLY A 32 1.46 0.80 12.96
CA GLY A 32 2.89 0.88 12.78
C GLY A 32 3.31 1.73 11.58
N ILE A 33 2.59 1.64 10.48
CA ILE A 33 2.96 2.35 9.24
C ILE A 33 3.00 3.88 9.44
N SER A 34 2.11 4.44 10.24
CA SER A 34 2.10 5.87 10.53
C SER A 34 3.33 6.33 11.30
N TYR A 35 3.80 5.50 12.25
CA TYR A 35 5.05 5.75 12.98
C TYR A 35 6.26 5.77 12.03
N TYR A 36 6.37 4.77 11.16
CA TYR A 36 7.46 4.67 10.19
C TYR A 36 7.47 5.83 9.20
N ARG A 37 6.28 6.22 8.69
CA ARG A 37 6.15 7.36 7.77
C ARG A 37 6.53 8.69 8.40
N LYS A 38 6.13 8.94 9.66
CA LYS A 38 6.48 10.17 10.37
C LYS A 38 7.98 10.32 10.60
N ARG A 39 8.72 9.22 10.66
CA ARG A 39 10.19 9.21 10.88
C ARG A 39 10.99 8.90 9.62
N ASP A 40 10.35 8.81 8.47
CA ASP A 40 10.99 8.46 7.20
C ASP A 40 11.78 7.12 7.25
N ILE A 41 11.30 6.17 8.08
CA ILE A 41 11.90 4.84 8.23
C ILE A 41 11.25 3.88 7.24
N TYR A 42 12.02 3.44 6.25
CA TYR A 42 11.61 2.46 5.25
C TYR A 42 12.29 1.11 5.47
N LYS A 43 11.53 0.02 5.39
CA LYS A 43 12.02 -1.36 5.53
C LYS A 43 11.66 -2.17 4.30
N GLN A 44 12.60 -2.31 3.35
CA GLN A 44 12.35 -2.95 2.06
C GLN A 44 11.74 -4.37 2.14
N ARG A 45 12.00 -5.14 3.21
CA ARG A 45 11.48 -6.51 3.37
C ARG A 45 10.00 -6.58 3.78
N SER A 46 9.41 -5.48 4.20
CA SER A 46 8.04 -5.41 4.72
C SER A 46 7.25 -4.21 4.23
N MET A 47 7.86 -3.37 3.40
CA MET A 47 7.27 -2.16 2.83
C MET A 47 7.63 -2.07 1.35
N TRP A 48 6.79 -1.37 0.60
CA TRP A 48 7.00 -1.09 -0.82
C TRP A 48 6.73 0.38 -1.14
N LEU A 49 7.47 0.92 -2.11
CA LEU A 49 7.41 2.32 -2.50
C LEU A 49 6.11 2.63 -3.26
N SER A 50 5.63 3.87 -3.14
CA SER A 50 4.50 4.35 -3.92
C SER A 50 4.85 4.44 -5.40
N GLY A 51 3.95 3.98 -6.27
CA GLY A 51 4.10 3.99 -7.71
C GLY A 51 4.05 5.38 -8.35
N ALA A 52 3.70 6.42 -7.58
CA ALA A 52 3.63 7.78 -8.11
C ALA A 52 4.97 8.34 -8.57
N PHE A 53 6.07 7.87 -7.99
CA PHE A 53 7.42 8.27 -8.39
C PHE A 53 8.47 7.28 -7.87
N PHE A 54 9.09 6.56 -8.78
CA PHE A 54 10.26 5.74 -8.48
C PHE A 54 11.18 5.61 -9.70
N PHE A 55 12.43 5.34 -9.45
CA PHE A 55 13.40 4.93 -10.46
C PHE A 55 13.74 3.47 -10.27
N ILE A 56 13.87 2.76 -11.37
CA ILE A 56 14.32 1.37 -11.42
C ILE A 56 15.38 1.24 -12.52
N ARG A 57 16.40 0.46 -12.28
CA ARG A 57 17.39 0.18 -13.32
C ARG A 57 16.74 -0.63 -14.44
N LYS A 58 16.93 -0.20 -15.68
CA LYS A 58 16.32 -0.81 -16.87
C LYS A 58 16.62 -2.31 -16.95
N GLN A 59 17.86 -2.71 -16.77
CA GLN A 59 18.27 -4.11 -16.84
C GLN A 59 17.53 -5.00 -15.86
N GLU A 60 17.43 -4.61 -14.59
CA GLU A 60 16.69 -5.38 -13.58
C GLU A 60 15.19 -5.36 -13.82
N PHE A 61 14.65 -4.25 -14.34
CA PHE A 61 13.25 -4.15 -14.69
C PHE A 61 12.87 -5.07 -15.84
N GLU A 62 13.70 -5.17 -16.87
CA GLU A 62 13.54 -6.12 -17.97
C GLU A 62 13.66 -7.57 -17.49
N GLN A 63 14.65 -7.87 -16.64
CA GLN A 63 14.85 -9.22 -16.09
C GLN A 63 13.67 -9.71 -15.24
N ILE A 64 13.00 -8.84 -14.49
CA ILE A 64 11.78 -9.23 -13.76
C ILE A 64 10.53 -9.29 -14.64
N GLY A 65 10.59 -8.95 -15.93
CA GLY A 65 9.50 -9.06 -16.89
C GLY A 65 8.60 -7.82 -16.96
N LEU A 66 9.12 -6.62 -16.69
CA LEU A 66 8.42 -5.32 -16.81
C LEU A 66 7.16 -5.22 -15.92
N PHE A 67 6.18 -4.40 -16.31
CA PHE A 67 4.86 -4.36 -15.68
C PHE A 67 4.03 -5.57 -16.09
N ASP A 68 3.22 -6.08 -15.17
CA ASP A 68 2.26 -7.14 -15.46
C ASP A 68 0.96 -6.53 -15.99
N GLU A 69 0.65 -6.76 -17.26
CA GLU A 69 -0.52 -6.22 -17.94
C GLU A 69 -1.86 -6.75 -17.40
N ASN A 70 -1.84 -7.85 -16.62
CA ASN A 70 -3.02 -8.35 -15.93
C ASN A 70 -3.40 -7.51 -14.71
N ILE A 71 -2.54 -6.58 -14.28
CA ILE A 71 -2.79 -5.63 -13.19
C ILE A 71 -3.21 -4.30 -13.81
N PHE A 72 -4.52 -4.10 -13.95
CA PHE A 72 -5.04 -2.89 -14.58
C PHE A 72 -4.79 -1.62 -13.76
N MET A 73 -4.92 -1.69 -12.42
CA MET A 73 -4.78 -0.53 -11.53
C MET A 73 -4.61 -0.98 -10.07
N TYR A 74 -3.65 -0.38 -9.37
CA TYR A 74 -3.29 -0.63 -7.97
C TYR A 74 -2.67 -2.01 -7.70
N GLY A 75 -1.44 -2.00 -7.31
CA GLY A 75 -0.65 -3.18 -6.95
C GLY A 75 0.48 -3.51 -7.91
N GLU A 76 0.59 -2.79 -9.03
CA GLU A 76 1.69 -2.92 -10.00
C GLU A 76 3.05 -2.67 -9.35
N GLU A 77 3.18 -1.63 -8.54
CA GLU A 77 4.41 -1.34 -7.81
C GLU A 77 4.69 -2.38 -6.71
N TYR A 78 3.65 -2.93 -6.09
CA TYR A 78 3.80 -4.01 -5.13
C TYR A 78 4.27 -5.31 -5.79
N ASP A 79 3.74 -5.62 -6.98
CA ASP A 79 4.17 -6.74 -7.81
C ASP A 79 5.66 -6.62 -8.19
N ILE A 80 6.07 -5.47 -8.72
CA ILE A 80 7.47 -5.18 -9.06
C ILE A 80 8.35 -5.37 -7.84
N HIS A 81 7.95 -4.84 -6.69
CA HIS A 81 8.71 -4.93 -5.46
C HIS A 81 8.93 -6.39 -5.01
N ILE A 82 7.88 -7.22 -5.06
CA ILE A 82 8.00 -8.65 -4.73
C ILE A 82 8.92 -9.36 -5.72
N ARG A 83 8.78 -9.10 -7.04
CA ARG A 83 9.62 -9.74 -8.06
C ARG A 83 11.09 -9.33 -7.93
N LEU A 84 11.36 -8.05 -7.68
CA LEU A 84 12.72 -7.56 -7.40
C LEU A 84 13.33 -8.23 -6.17
N GLN A 85 12.58 -8.33 -5.07
CA GLN A 85 13.08 -8.99 -3.85
C GLN A 85 13.35 -10.49 -4.04
N LYS A 86 12.51 -11.17 -4.83
CA LYS A 86 12.69 -12.60 -5.14
C LYS A 86 13.90 -12.85 -6.03
N MET A 87 14.04 -12.08 -7.10
CA MET A 87 15.11 -12.26 -8.08
C MET A 87 16.45 -11.71 -7.60
N PHE A 88 16.42 -10.62 -6.85
CA PHE A 88 17.62 -9.92 -6.38
C PHE A 88 17.61 -9.68 -4.87
N PRO A 89 17.63 -10.73 -4.03
CA PRO A 89 17.45 -10.62 -2.58
C PRO A 89 18.51 -9.76 -1.88
N ASN A 90 19.68 -9.65 -2.49
CA ASN A 90 20.83 -8.88 -1.98
C ASN A 90 20.88 -7.45 -2.54
N LYS A 91 20.02 -7.08 -3.49
CA LYS A 91 19.99 -5.71 -4.04
C LYS A 91 19.10 -4.80 -3.20
N ILE A 92 19.50 -3.54 -3.10
CA ILE A 92 18.84 -2.56 -2.24
C ILE A 92 17.71 -1.84 -3.01
N ILE A 93 16.53 -1.80 -2.39
CA ILE A 93 15.45 -0.90 -2.74
C ILE A 93 15.46 0.23 -1.70
N LYS A 94 15.67 1.47 -2.14
CA LYS A 94 15.96 2.60 -1.25
C LYS A 94 14.86 3.65 -1.28
N TYR A 95 14.42 4.08 -0.11
CA TYR A 95 13.63 5.29 0.07
C TYR A 95 14.57 6.48 0.33
N LEU A 96 14.36 7.59 -0.39
CA LEU A 96 15.16 8.81 -0.34
C LEU A 96 14.29 9.96 0.19
N PRO A 97 14.28 10.24 1.50
CA PRO A 97 13.41 11.27 2.08
C PRO A 97 13.77 12.70 1.63
N ASP A 98 15.02 12.93 1.23
CA ASP A 98 15.47 14.24 0.73
C ASP A 98 15.04 14.49 -0.72
N LEU A 99 14.74 13.44 -1.48
CA LEU A 99 14.17 13.55 -2.82
C LEU A 99 12.66 13.77 -2.70
N LYS A 100 12.23 15.02 -2.74
CA LYS A 100 10.84 15.43 -2.55
C LYS A 100 10.14 15.66 -3.89
N TYR A 101 8.87 15.25 -3.99
CA TYR A 101 8.04 15.54 -5.15
C TYR A 101 6.58 15.80 -4.74
N ILE A 102 5.88 16.58 -5.54
CA ILE A 102 4.45 16.83 -5.36
C ILE A 102 3.69 15.93 -6.33
N HIS A 103 2.80 15.12 -5.79
CA HIS A 103 1.85 14.33 -6.57
C HIS A 103 0.49 15.01 -6.50
N LEU A 104 0.09 15.64 -7.58
CA LEU A 104 -1.22 16.29 -7.71
C LEU A 104 -2.29 15.21 -7.76
N ILE A 105 -2.77 14.83 -6.58
CA ILE A 105 -3.86 13.88 -6.43
C ILE A 105 -5.15 14.71 -6.37
N GLU A 106 -6.02 14.54 -7.35
CA GLU A 106 -7.39 14.99 -7.20
C GLU A 106 -8.04 14.29 -6.00
N ASP A 107 -8.90 15.00 -5.27
CA ASP A 107 -9.66 14.44 -4.16
C ASP A 107 -10.72 13.45 -4.70
N ARG A 108 -10.23 12.30 -5.17
CA ARG A 108 -11.08 11.21 -5.65
C ARG A 108 -11.82 10.60 -4.48
N GLN A 109 -13.13 10.69 -4.50
CA GLN A 109 -13.95 9.98 -3.53
C GLN A 109 -13.77 8.48 -3.69
N LEU A 110 -13.49 7.82 -2.57
CA LEU A 110 -13.38 6.36 -2.54
C LEU A 110 -14.76 5.75 -2.84
N THR A 111 -14.85 4.98 -3.92
CA THR A 111 -16.10 4.30 -4.34
C THR A 111 -16.01 2.79 -4.12
N VAL A 112 -17.16 2.12 -4.01
CA VAL A 112 -17.23 0.66 -3.95
C VAL A 112 -16.56 0.03 -5.18
N ALA A 113 -16.81 0.58 -6.37
CA ALA A 113 -16.23 0.08 -7.61
C ALA A 113 -14.69 0.18 -7.63
N ALA A 114 -14.13 1.30 -7.17
CA ALA A 114 -12.67 1.45 -7.05
C ALA A 114 -12.08 0.44 -6.07
N LEU A 115 -12.71 0.24 -4.91
CA LEU A 115 -12.28 -0.75 -3.92
C LEU A 115 -12.37 -2.18 -4.45
N GLN A 116 -13.42 -2.52 -5.22
CA GLN A 116 -13.56 -3.83 -5.83
C GLN A 116 -12.47 -4.09 -6.88
N LYS A 117 -12.12 -3.09 -7.71
CA LYS A 117 -11.01 -3.18 -8.66
C LYS A 117 -9.69 -3.43 -7.93
N THR A 118 -9.38 -2.62 -6.92
CA THR A 118 -8.17 -2.80 -6.08
C THR A 118 -8.12 -4.19 -5.47
N LEU A 119 -9.24 -4.68 -4.94
CA LEU A 119 -9.30 -5.98 -4.32
C LEU A 119 -9.09 -7.11 -5.33
N LYS A 120 -9.65 -7.01 -6.54
CA LYS A 120 -9.38 -7.98 -7.62
C LYS A 120 -7.89 -8.05 -7.96
N SER A 121 -7.23 -6.91 -8.13
CA SER A 121 -5.77 -6.86 -8.35
C SER A 121 -5.00 -7.51 -7.21
N LEU A 122 -5.35 -7.23 -5.96
CA LEU A 122 -4.68 -7.82 -4.79
C LEU A 122 -4.91 -9.33 -4.67
N LEU A 123 -6.10 -9.84 -5.02
CA LEU A 123 -6.37 -11.29 -5.05
C LEU A 123 -5.58 -11.98 -6.16
N TYR A 124 -5.50 -11.36 -7.34
CA TYR A 124 -4.63 -11.83 -8.41
C TYR A 124 -3.16 -11.90 -7.96
N LEU A 125 -2.66 -10.86 -7.30
CA LEU A 125 -1.30 -10.84 -6.74
C LEU A 125 -1.08 -11.92 -5.67
N CYS A 126 -2.08 -12.20 -4.84
CA CYS A 126 -2.01 -13.31 -3.88
C CYS A 126 -1.82 -14.64 -4.61
N SER A 127 -2.59 -14.90 -5.67
CA SER A 127 -2.43 -16.11 -6.50
C SER A 127 -1.07 -16.16 -7.18
N LYS A 128 -0.67 -15.08 -7.86
CA LYS A 128 0.61 -14.97 -8.59
C LYS A 128 1.83 -15.22 -7.69
N HIS A 129 1.79 -14.75 -6.47
CA HIS A 129 2.93 -14.81 -5.54
C HIS A 129 2.83 -15.93 -4.50
N ASN A 130 1.88 -16.85 -4.62
CA ASN A 130 1.62 -17.94 -3.67
C ASN A 130 1.33 -17.43 -2.24
N ILE A 131 0.60 -16.32 -2.14
CA ILE A 131 0.16 -15.76 -0.87
C ILE A 131 -1.22 -16.35 -0.53
N SER A 132 -1.38 -16.94 0.65
CA SER A 132 -2.67 -17.49 1.07
C SER A 132 -3.77 -16.42 1.08
N ILE A 133 -4.78 -16.57 0.21
CA ILE A 133 -5.93 -15.67 0.12
C ILE A 133 -6.69 -15.63 1.46
N ARG A 134 -6.85 -16.76 2.15
CA ARG A 134 -7.52 -16.82 3.47
C ARG A 134 -6.78 -15.94 4.48
N ARG A 135 -5.44 -16.07 4.56
CA ARG A 135 -4.60 -15.24 5.44
C ARG A 135 -4.67 -13.76 5.06
N PHE A 136 -4.60 -13.44 3.78
CA PHE A 136 -4.73 -12.07 3.27
C PHE A 136 -6.06 -11.45 3.70
N LEU A 137 -7.19 -12.12 3.43
CA LEU A 137 -8.53 -11.64 3.79
C LEU A 137 -8.71 -11.48 5.30
N PHE A 138 -8.19 -12.43 6.09
CA PHE A 138 -8.20 -12.32 7.55
C PHE A 138 -7.46 -11.06 8.01
N ILE A 139 -6.26 -10.81 7.48
CA ILE A 139 -5.47 -9.62 7.81
C ILE A 139 -6.21 -8.34 7.38
N GLN A 140 -6.80 -8.29 6.19
CA GLN A 140 -7.54 -7.12 5.72
C GLN A 140 -8.79 -6.84 6.59
N ARG A 141 -9.54 -7.87 6.97
CA ARG A 141 -10.70 -7.75 7.88
C ARG A 141 -10.28 -7.25 9.26
N THR A 142 -9.21 -7.81 9.82
CA THR A 142 -8.65 -7.39 11.11
C THR A 142 -8.11 -5.95 11.04
N THR A 143 -7.40 -5.59 9.98
CA THR A 143 -6.92 -4.21 9.75
C THR A 143 -8.07 -3.21 9.73
N ASN A 144 -9.14 -3.53 8.99
CA ASN A 144 -10.32 -2.67 8.92
C ASN A 144 -11.01 -2.53 10.29
N PHE A 145 -11.11 -3.61 11.05
CA PHE A 145 -11.68 -3.61 12.41
C PHE A 145 -10.81 -2.78 13.38
N LEU A 146 -9.50 -2.97 13.40
CA LEU A 146 -8.59 -2.20 14.26
C LEU A 146 -8.66 -0.70 13.95
N ARG A 147 -8.71 -0.33 12.68
CA ARG A 147 -8.90 1.08 12.26
C ARG A 147 -10.23 1.64 12.74
N PHE A 148 -11.30 0.85 12.66
CA PHE A 148 -12.60 1.24 13.21
C PHE A 148 -12.53 1.49 14.72
N CYS A 149 -11.92 0.59 15.50
CA CYS A 149 -11.75 0.76 16.95
C CYS A 149 -10.97 2.05 17.26
N MET A 150 -9.83 2.28 16.58
CA MET A 150 -9.05 3.51 16.78
C MET A 150 -9.86 4.76 16.51
N THR A 151 -10.58 4.78 15.39
CA THR A 151 -11.35 5.95 14.99
C THR A 151 -12.53 6.20 15.90
N SER A 152 -13.12 5.14 16.47
CA SER A 152 -14.15 5.24 17.50
C SER A 152 -13.59 5.86 18.79
N ILE A 153 -12.39 5.47 19.22
CA ILE A 153 -11.71 6.08 20.37
C ILE A 153 -11.44 7.58 20.12
N VAL A 154 -10.90 7.92 18.94
CA VAL A 154 -10.63 9.31 18.55
C VAL A 154 -11.90 10.18 18.57
N ARG A 155 -13.05 9.59 18.16
CA ARG A 155 -14.35 10.25 18.20
C ARG A 155 -14.86 10.46 19.63
N ILE A 156 -14.70 9.47 20.50
CA ILE A 156 -15.05 9.58 21.93
C ILE A 156 -14.23 10.72 22.59
N LEU A 157 -12.99 10.92 22.14
CA LEU A 157 -12.12 12.02 22.59
C LEU A 157 -12.46 13.38 21.93
N GLY A 158 -13.64 13.53 21.31
CA GLY A 158 -14.14 14.79 20.78
C GLY A 158 -13.64 15.21 19.41
N ARG A 159 -12.88 14.36 18.70
CA ARG A 159 -12.42 14.68 17.34
C ARG A 159 -13.41 14.17 16.28
N PRO A 160 -13.82 14.99 15.30
CA PRO A 160 -14.72 14.55 14.25
C PRO A 160 -14.06 13.45 13.40
N TYR A 161 -14.79 12.38 13.13
CA TYR A 161 -14.33 11.32 12.26
C TYR A 161 -15.45 10.78 11.35
N ASN A 162 -15.10 10.53 10.09
CA ASN A 162 -16.02 9.98 9.10
C ASN A 162 -15.81 8.47 8.93
N TYR A 163 -16.85 7.68 9.23
CA TYR A 163 -16.84 6.21 9.09
C TYR A 163 -17.07 5.70 7.67
N SER A 164 -17.22 6.57 6.66
CA SER A 164 -17.54 6.15 5.30
C SER A 164 -16.56 5.13 4.75
N ASN A 165 -15.25 5.36 4.90
CA ASN A 165 -14.21 4.44 4.44
C ASN A 165 -14.27 3.07 5.13
N TYR A 166 -14.60 3.02 6.43
CA TYR A 166 -14.81 1.75 7.13
C TYR A 166 -16.00 0.99 6.55
N LYS A 167 -17.14 1.67 6.37
CA LYS A 167 -18.36 1.06 5.84
C LYS A 167 -18.15 0.51 4.44
N LEU A 168 -17.51 1.28 3.55
CA LEU A 168 -17.18 0.87 2.19
C LEU A 168 -16.24 -0.35 2.16
N ASN A 169 -15.15 -0.31 2.91
CA ASN A 169 -14.23 -1.45 3.01
C ASN A 169 -14.93 -2.70 3.55
N ARG A 170 -15.76 -2.56 4.59
CA ARG A 170 -16.53 -3.68 5.15
C ARG A 170 -17.50 -4.27 4.13
N GLN A 171 -18.19 -3.42 3.37
CA GLN A 171 -19.10 -3.85 2.30
C GLN A 171 -18.36 -4.70 1.27
N VAL A 172 -17.23 -4.20 0.75
CA VAL A 172 -16.44 -4.91 -0.27
C VAL A 172 -15.84 -6.21 0.28
N LEU A 173 -15.30 -6.22 1.50
CA LEU A 173 -14.74 -7.42 2.11
C LEU A 173 -15.79 -8.51 2.43
N ARG A 174 -17.07 -8.15 2.56
CA ARG A 174 -18.17 -9.10 2.75
C ARG A 174 -18.62 -9.81 1.48
N THR A 175 -18.38 -9.22 0.30
CA THR A 175 -18.73 -9.87 -0.99
C THR A 175 -17.80 -11.04 -1.30
N LEU A 176 -16.70 -11.19 -0.57
CA LEU A 176 -15.77 -12.30 -0.68
C LEU A 176 -16.08 -13.33 0.41
N LYS A 177 -16.72 -14.41 0.02
CA LYS A 177 -16.94 -15.59 0.86
C LYS A 177 -15.75 -16.52 0.85
#